data_c4135b2489ae810a429824703e200ca4
#
_entry.id   c4135b2489ae810a429824703e200ca4
#
_cell.length_a   1.000
_cell.length_b   1.000
_cell.length_c   1.000
_cell.angle_alpha   90.00
_cell.angle_beta   90.00
_cell.angle_gamma   90.00
#
_symmetry.space_group_name_H-M   'P 1'
#
loop_
_entity.id
_entity.type
_entity.pdbx_description
1 polymer ?
#
loop_
_entity_poly.entity_id
_entity_poly.type
_entity_poly.pdbx_seq_one_letter_code
_entity_poly.pdbx_strand_id
1 'polypeptide(L)'
;MYGLTEKEFYQIITVLNAYSKDIEWVKIFESRSRDDYKKTSDIDLAISFKEDRLLEIKSDFYNTQLPYMVDIIDYNKNTNKNLESLIDKEGQIIFLTDNKGSIVTNESKLKYKLSNFEKVLSKLDDSLKKDPNLDDLYLDGTIQRFEFVFELSWKLMKGYLEYNGIEVNSPRESFRQAFKNSILDNATDWIKMMEDRNRTSHTYNLDTAWEIYGKIKSDYIYLFKKFYELIKSKII
;
A
#
# COMPACT_ATOMS: atom_id res chain seq x y z
N MET A 1 -3.70 11.13 -14.20
CA MET A 1 -3.05 10.20 -13.24
C MET A 1 -1.87 10.94 -12.59
N TYR A 2 -1.86 11.12 -11.29
CA TYR A 2 -0.82 11.85 -10.51
C TYR A 2 -0.58 13.30 -10.96
N GLY A 3 -1.59 13.97 -11.49
CA GLY A 3 -1.47 15.32 -12.08
C GLY A 3 -0.60 15.40 -13.33
N LEU A 4 -0.32 14.27 -13.95
CA LEU A 4 0.45 14.16 -15.19
C LEU A 4 -0.50 13.90 -16.36
N THR A 5 -0.16 14.45 -17.51
CA THR A 5 -0.80 14.08 -18.77
C THR A 5 -0.39 12.64 -19.17
N GLU A 6 -1.15 12.00 -20.03
CA GLU A 6 -0.81 10.67 -20.57
C GLU A 6 0.57 10.66 -21.23
N LYS A 7 0.93 11.72 -21.96
CA LYS A 7 2.23 11.86 -22.62
C LYS A 7 3.38 11.93 -21.61
N GLU A 8 3.22 12.71 -20.53
CA GLU A 8 4.22 12.83 -19.47
C GLU A 8 4.39 11.51 -18.71
N PHE A 9 3.29 10.87 -18.35
CA PHE A 9 3.33 9.57 -17.69
C PHE A 9 3.96 8.49 -18.59
N TYR A 10 3.66 8.51 -19.89
CA TYR A 10 4.27 7.60 -20.86
C TYR A 10 5.80 7.81 -20.97
N GLN A 11 6.31 9.03 -20.90
CA GLN A 11 7.75 9.31 -20.87
C GLN A 11 8.41 8.66 -19.63
N ILE A 12 7.79 8.78 -18.46
CA ILE A 12 8.29 8.14 -17.23
C ILE A 12 8.38 6.64 -17.43
N ILE A 13 7.31 6.01 -17.88
CA ILE A 13 7.27 4.57 -18.12
C ILE A 13 8.29 4.13 -19.17
N THR A 14 8.52 4.94 -20.20
CA THR A 14 9.52 4.66 -21.25
C THR A 14 10.93 4.61 -20.69
N VAL A 15 11.32 5.57 -19.85
CA VAL A 15 12.62 5.55 -19.17
C VAL A 15 12.74 4.32 -18.29
N LEU A 16 11.77 4.08 -17.41
CA LEU A 16 11.80 2.94 -16.48
C LEU A 16 11.85 1.59 -17.20
N ASN A 17 11.21 1.49 -18.37
CA ASN A 17 11.16 0.27 -19.15
C ASN A 17 12.54 -0.13 -19.71
N ALA A 18 13.41 0.83 -20.02
CA ALA A 18 14.78 0.55 -20.44
C ALA A 18 15.59 -0.21 -19.38
N TYR A 19 15.20 -0.06 -18.10
CA TYR A 19 15.82 -0.68 -16.93
C TYR A 19 14.95 -1.77 -16.27
N SER A 20 14.00 -2.34 -17.02
CA SER A 20 13.04 -3.30 -16.46
C SER A 20 13.67 -4.57 -15.86
N LYS A 21 14.87 -4.95 -16.28
CA LYS A 21 15.61 -6.09 -15.73
C LYS A 21 16.25 -5.76 -14.38
N ASP A 22 16.62 -4.51 -14.16
CA ASP A 22 17.40 -4.04 -13.01
C ASP A 22 16.50 -3.46 -11.91
N ILE A 23 15.23 -3.15 -12.23
CA ILE A 23 14.22 -2.63 -11.30
C ILE A 23 13.32 -3.78 -10.80
N GLU A 24 13.02 -3.77 -9.50
CA GLU A 24 11.98 -4.59 -8.92
C GLU A 24 10.63 -3.88 -8.96
N TRP A 25 10.59 -2.65 -8.42
CA TRP A 25 9.40 -1.79 -8.45
C TRP A 25 9.77 -0.31 -8.37
N VAL A 26 8.83 0.54 -8.83
CA VAL A 26 8.88 1.99 -8.65
C VAL A 26 7.57 2.48 -8.04
N LYS A 27 7.69 3.25 -6.97
CA LYS A 27 6.58 3.98 -6.37
C LYS A 27 6.74 5.48 -6.64
N ILE A 28 5.63 6.15 -6.98
CA ILE A 28 5.52 7.60 -6.84
C ILE A 28 5.04 7.90 -5.41
N PHE A 29 5.60 8.90 -4.75
CA PHE A 29 5.26 9.22 -3.37
C PHE A 29 5.13 10.73 -3.16
N GLU A 30 4.93 11.20 -1.93
CA GLU A 30 4.64 12.60 -1.58
C GLU A 30 3.41 13.21 -2.27
N SER A 31 3.50 14.49 -2.69
CA SER A 31 2.35 15.28 -3.12
C SER A 31 1.56 14.66 -4.26
N ARG A 32 2.25 14.05 -5.23
CA ARG A 32 1.60 13.44 -6.39
C ARG A 32 0.92 12.11 -6.08
N SER A 33 1.36 11.42 -5.04
CA SER A 33 0.69 10.19 -4.58
C SER A 33 -0.57 10.47 -3.75
N ARG A 34 -0.63 11.63 -3.09
CA ARG A 34 -1.74 12.07 -2.23
C ARG A 34 -2.81 12.92 -2.95
N ASP A 35 -2.56 13.29 -4.21
CA ASP A 35 -3.39 14.23 -4.99
C ASP A 35 -3.43 15.67 -4.43
N ASP A 36 -2.46 16.07 -3.57
CA ASP A 36 -2.31 17.43 -3.04
C ASP A 36 -1.23 18.26 -3.77
N TYR A 37 -0.82 17.79 -4.94
CA TYR A 37 0.20 18.43 -5.79
C TYR A 37 -0.24 19.78 -6.37
N LYS A 38 0.75 20.62 -6.63
CA LYS A 38 0.62 21.84 -7.47
C LYS A 38 1.09 21.52 -8.90
N LYS A 39 0.71 22.36 -9.86
CA LYS A 39 1.18 22.21 -11.26
C LYS A 39 2.71 22.22 -11.40
N THR A 40 3.43 22.78 -10.42
CA THR A 40 4.88 22.87 -10.40
C THR A 40 5.55 21.86 -9.45
N SER A 41 4.77 20.96 -8.84
CA SER A 41 5.34 19.94 -7.95
C SER A 41 6.24 18.99 -8.71
N ASP A 42 7.37 18.66 -8.11
CA ASP A 42 8.30 17.65 -8.60
C ASP A 42 7.68 16.26 -8.65
N ILE A 43 8.35 15.34 -9.29
CA ILE A 43 7.97 13.93 -9.37
C ILE A 43 8.92 13.15 -8.47
N ASP A 44 8.41 12.67 -7.34
CA ASP A 44 9.18 11.92 -6.34
C ASP A 44 9.03 10.42 -6.57
N LEU A 45 10.12 9.75 -6.95
CA LEU A 45 10.16 8.32 -7.24
C LEU A 45 11.04 7.58 -6.26
N ALA A 46 10.51 6.53 -5.65
CA ALA A 46 11.28 5.54 -4.91
C ALA A 46 11.43 4.29 -5.77
N ILE A 47 12.66 3.84 -5.99
CA ILE A 47 12.97 2.68 -6.81
C ILE A 47 13.61 1.60 -5.94
N SER A 48 13.04 0.39 -5.98
CA SER A 48 13.71 -0.82 -5.51
C SER A 48 14.46 -1.44 -6.67
N PHE A 49 15.77 -1.55 -6.51
CA PHE A 49 16.65 -2.11 -7.53
C PHE A 49 17.00 -3.56 -7.25
N LYS A 50 17.08 -4.37 -8.32
CA LYS A 50 17.77 -5.67 -8.34
C LYS A 50 19.27 -5.47 -8.55
N GLU A 51 19.62 -4.55 -9.49
CA GLU A 51 20.96 -4.09 -9.76
C GLU A 51 20.95 -2.56 -9.79
N ASP A 52 21.93 -1.94 -9.14
CA ASP A 52 22.03 -0.48 -9.03
C ASP A 52 22.21 0.19 -10.39
N ARG A 53 21.26 1.01 -10.77
CA ARG A 53 21.24 1.83 -11.99
C ARG A 53 20.80 3.27 -11.69
N LEU A 54 20.96 3.71 -10.45
CA LEU A 54 20.43 5.00 -10.01
C LEU A 54 20.97 6.17 -10.84
N LEU A 55 22.28 6.18 -11.12
CA LEU A 55 22.90 7.29 -11.83
C LEU A 55 22.47 7.34 -13.29
N GLU A 56 22.39 6.20 -13.95
CA GLU A 56 21.97 6.09 -15.35
C GLU A 56 20.51 6.53 -15.50
N ILE A 57 19.62 6.06 -14.62
CA ILE A 57 18.20 6.44 -14.65
C ILE A 57 18.04 7.95 -14.39
N LYS A 58 18.76 8.52 -13.43
CA LYS A 58 18.75 9.98 -13.19
C LYS A 58 19.20 10.75 -14.43
N SER A 59 20.24 10.31 -15.10
CA SER A 59 20.73 10.91 -16.34
C SER A 59 19.68 10.84 -17.46
N ASP A 60 19.01 9.70 -17.61
CA ASP A 60 17.98 9.53 -18.63
C ASP A 60 16.75 10.38 -18.35
N PHE A 61 16.31 10.50 -17.09
CA PHE A 61 15.24 11.44 -16.73
C PHE A 61 15.61 12.90 -17.00
N TYR A 62 16.86 13.29 -16.71
CA TYR A 62 17.34 14.65 -17.01
C TYR A 62 17.26 14.97 -18.51
N ASN A 63 17.42 13.98 -19.37
CA ASN A 63 17.35 14.11 -20.83
C ASN A 63 15.90 14.03 -21.38
N THR A 64 14.89 13.85 -20.53
CA THR A 64 13.49 13.86 -20.97
C THR A 64 12.99 15.28 -21.24
N GLN A 65 11.83 15.37 -21.92
CA GLN A 65 11.10 16.63 -22.10
C GLN A 65 10.05 16.86 -21.01
N LEU A 66 10.20 16.24 -19.84
CA LEU A 66 9.29 16.46 -18.72
C LEU A 66 9.46 17.89 -18.18
N PRO A 67 8.37 18.64 -17.95
CA PRO A 67 8.44 19.99 -17.42
C PRO A 67 8.67 20.02 -15.89
N TYR A 68 8.97 18.90 -15.27
CA TYR A 68 9.14 18.70 -13.82
C TYR A 68 10.51 18.11 -13.53
N MET A 69 11.07 18.46 -12.38
CA MET A 69 12.18 17.68 -11.82
C MET A 69 11.70 16.31 -11.42
N VAL A 70 12.56 15.31 -11.60
CA VAL A 70 12.31 13.93 -11.15
C VAL A 70 13.33 13.59 -10.10
N ASP A 71 12.89 13.59 -8.84
CA ASP A 71 13.71 13.16 -7.72
C ASP A 71 13.59 11.65 -7.52
N ILE A 72 14.74 10.97 -7.46
CA ILE A 72 14.80 9.52 -7.38
C ILE A 72 15.58 9.10 -6.15
N ILE A 73 14.97 8.24 -5.36
CA ILE A 73 15.54 7.62 -4.16
C ILE A 73 15.74 6.13 -4.43
N ASP A 74 16.94 5.63 -4.15
CA ASP A 74 17.18 4.19 -4.05
C ASP A 74 16.58 3.70 -2.71
N TYR A 75 15.45 3.00 -2.81
CA TYR A 75 14.75 2.50 -1.63
C TYR A 75 15.59 1.52 -0.83
N ASN A 76 16.38 0.67 -1.51
CA ASN A 76 17.17 -0.39 -0.87
C ASN A 76 18.37 0.17 -0.08
N LYS A 77 18.89 1.34 -0.48
CA LYS A 77 20.00 2.03 0.18
C LYS A 77 19.55 3.13 1.14
N ASN A 78 18.24 3.40 1.20
CA ASN A 78 17.72 4.43 2.08
C ASN A 78 17.89 4.04 3.55
N THR A 79 18.52 4.91 4.34
CA THR A 79 18.73 4.73 5.79
C THR A 79 17.74 5.53 6.64
N ASN A 80 16.95 6.42 6.02
CA ASN A 80 15.97 7.25 6.70
C ASN A 80 14.67 6.46 6.92
N LYS A 81 14.46 5.97 8.14
CA LYS A 81 13.28 5.18 8.53
C LYS A 81 11.95 5.93 8.40
N ASN A 82 11.96 7.25 8.61
CA ASN A 82 10.75 8.06 8.43
C ASN A 82 10.35 8.14 6.96
N LEU A 83 11.33 8.30 6.07
CA LEU A 83 11.11 8.32 4.63
C LEU A 83 10.68 6.94 4.12
N GLU A 84 11.31 5.86 4.60
CA GLU A 84 10.89 4.48 4.30
C GLU A 84 9.42 4.25 4.68
N SER A 85 9.04 4.64 5.91
CA SER A 85 7.65 4.55 6.38
C SER A 85 6.68 5.38 5.54
N LEU A 86 7.07 6.58 5.11
CA LEU A 86 6.27 7.43 4.23
C LEU A 86 6.04 6.77 2.87
N ILE A 87 7.11 6.27 2.24
CA ILE A 87 7.05 5.57 0.95
C ILE A 87 6.16 4.33 1.04
N ASP A 88 6.24 3.59 2.15
CA ASP A 88 5.43 2.38 2.34
C ASP A 88 3.95 2.69 2.57
N LYS A 89 3.67 3.75 3.30
CA LYS A 89 2.30 4.16 3.63
C LYS A 89 1.59 4.87 2.47
N GLU A 90 2.25 5.81 1.82
CA GLU A 90 1.64 6.73 0.86
C GLU A 90 2.04 6.45 -0.59
N GLY A 91 3.17 5.77 -0.80
CA GLY A 91 3.69 5.50 -2.14
C GLY A 91 2.78 4.60 -2.97
N GLN A 92 2.54 4.99 -4.22
CA GLN A 92 1.74 4.24 -5.18
C GLN A 92 2.62 3.59 -6.24
N ILE A 93 2.47 2.29 -6.47
CA ILE A 93 3.24 1.56 -7.47
C ILE A 93 2.82 2.04 -8.87
N ILE A 94 3.79 2.58 -9.62
CA ILE A 94 3.62 2.99 -11.01
C ILE A 94 4.31 2.05 -12.00
N PHE A 95 5.29 1.28 -11.51
CA PHE A 95 6.06 0.34 -12.32
C PHE A 95 6.45 -0.87 -11.47
N LEU A 96 6.30 -2.07 -12.01
CA LEU A 96 6.61 -3.32 -11.32
C LEU A 96 7.12 -4.32 -12.35
N THR A 97 8.16 -5.05 -12.02
CA THR A 97 8.73 -6.10 -12.88
C THR A 97 8.64 -7.46 -12.19
N ASP A 98 8.66 -8.51 -12.98
CA ASP A 98 8.86 -9.87 -12.49
C ASP A 98 10.36 -10.22 -12.40
N ASN A 99 10.68 -11.45 -11.99
CA ASN A 99 12.06 -11.91 -11.89
C ASN A 99 12.78 -12.00 -13.26
N LYS A 100 12.06 -11.84 -14.37
CA LYS A 100 12.59 -11.84 -15.74
C LYS A 100 12.70 -10.43 -16.32
N GLY A 101 12.30 -9.39 -15.55
CA GLY A 101 12.29 -8.01 -16.01
C GLY A 101 11.08 -7.64 -16.88
N SER A 102 10.06 -8.49 -16.96
CA SER A 102 8.83 -8.18 -17.66
C SER A 102 8.01 -7.14 -16.88
N ILE A 103 7.39 -6.19 -17.59
CA ILE A 103 6.45 -5.25 -16.96
C ILE A 103 5.22 -6.04 -16.50
N VAL A 104 4.87 -5.89 -15.23
CA VAL A 104 3.73 -6.60 -14.66
C VAL A 104 2.41 -5.93 -15.00
N THR A 105 1.46 -6.76 -15.35
CA THR A 105 0.06 -6.38 -15.64
C THR A 105 -0.66 -5.88 -14.38
N ASN A 106 -1.86 -5.34 -14.55
CA ASN A 106 -2.73 -4.99 -13.42
C ASN A 106 -3.00 -6.18 -12.50
N GLU A 107 -3.09 -7.39 -13.06
CA GLU A 107 -3.19 -8.64 -12.29
C GLU A 107 -1.96 -8.88 -11.41
N SER A 108 -0.75 -8.70 -11.94
CA SER A 108 0.49 -8.87 -11.18
C SER A 108 0.62 -7.82 -10.07
N LYS A 109 0.18 -6.57 -10.30
CA LYS A 109 0.08 -5.54 -9.25
C LYS A 109 -0.87 -5.98 -8.14
N LEU A 110 -1.97 -6.61 -8.49
CA LEU A 110 -2.94 -7.11 -7.52
C LEU A 110 -2.37 -8.29 -6.72
N LYS A 111 -1.67 -9.23 -7.39
CA LYS A 111 -0.94 -10.32 -6.73
C LYS A 111 0.12 -9.81 -5.76
N TYR A 112 0.86 -8.76 -6.14
CA TYR A 112 1.82 -8.11 -5.23
C TYR A 112 1.14 -7.50 -4.00
N LYS A 113 0.03 -6.75 -4.18
CA LYS A 113 -0.75 -6.21 -3.06
C LYS A 113 -1.26 -7.33 -2.14
N LEU A 114 -1.71 -8.45 -2.71
CA LEU A 114 -2.17 -9.63 -1.95
C LEU A 114 -1.04 -10.23 -1.12
N SER A 115 0.15 -10.43 -1.72
CA SER A 115 1.32 -10.96 -0.99
C SER A 115 1.76 -10.05 0.16
N ASN A 116 1.73 -8.72 -0.03
CA ASN A 116 2.05 -7.78 1.04
C ASN A 116 1.01 -7.83 2.16
N PHE A 117 -0.27 -7.92 1.80
CA PHE A 117 -1.33 -8.08 2.79
C PHE A 117 -1.18 -9.37 3.61
N GLU A 118 -0.84 -10.48 2.96
CA GLU A 118 -0.55 -11.77 3.63
C GLU A 118 0.55 -11.62 4.69
N LYS A 119 1.67 -10.98 4.33
CA LYS A 119 2.81 -10.78 5.25
C LYS A 119 2.43 -10.00 6.50
N VAL A 120 1.67 -8.91 6.36
CA VAL A 120 1.27 -8.10 7.52
C VAL A 120 0.17 -8.77 8.34
N LEU A 121 -0.75 -9.51 7.69
CA LEU A 121 -1.77 -10.29 8.35
C LEU A 121 -1.15 -11.39 9.22
N SER A 122 -0.14 -12.11 8.72
CA SER A 122 0.62 -13.10 9.49
C SER A 122 1.28 -12.46 10.72
N LYS A 123 1.89 -11.28 10.57
CA LYS A 123 2.50 -10.55 11.71
C LYS A 123 1.47 -10.13 12.76
N LEU A 124 0.27 -9.74 12.35
CA LEU A 124 -0.83 -9.44 13.30
C LEU A 124 -1.26 -10.71 14.03
N ASP A 125 -1.47 -11.80 13.31
CA ASP A 125 -1.84 -13.09 13.90
C ASP A 125 -0.80 -13.56 14.93
N ASP A 126 0.48 -13.41 14.63
CA ASP A 126 1.57 -13.73 15.56
C ASP A 126 1.60 -12.82 16.79
N SER A 127 1.23 -11.53 16.65
CA SER A 127 1.16 -10.64 17.80
C SER A 127 0.03 -11.02 18.76
N LEU A 128 -1.10 -11.51 18.25
CA LEU A 128 -2.25 -11.95 19.05
C LEU A 128 -1.98 -13.21 19.87
N LYS A 129 -0.88 -13.93 19.59
CA LYS A 129 -0.41 -15.09 20.40
C LYS A 129 0.40 -14.65 21.63
N LYS A 130 0.80 -13.37 21.70
CA LYS A 130 1.50 -12.79 22.85
C LYS A 130 0.48 -12.33 23.88
N ASP A 131 0.86 -12.47 25.15
CA ASP A 131 -0.01 -11.99 26.24
C ASP A 131 0.34 -10.51 26.57
N PRO A 132 -0.57 -9.57 26.26
CA PRO A 132 -0.33 -8.15 26.52
C PRO A 132 -0.35 -7.78 28.01
N ASN A 133 -0.77 -8.70 28.91
CA ASN A 133 -0.64 -8.48 30.36
C ASN A 133 0.79 -8.68 30.88
N LEU A 134 1.68 -9.31 30.10
CA LEU A 134 3.07 -9.49 30.47
C LEU A 134 3.95 -8.27 30.13
N ASP A 135 3.56 -7.54 29.07
CA ASP A 135 4.29 -6.37 28.59
C ASP A 135 3.33 -5.54 27.73
N ASP A 136 3.16 -4.26 28.08
CA ASP A 136 2.30 -3.30 27.38
C ASP A 136 2.76 -3.05 25.94
N LEU A 137 4.04 -3.24 25.63
CA LEU A 137 4.55 -3.23 24.24
C LEU A 137 3.84 -4.23 23.32
N TYR A 138 3.33 -5.32 23.88
CA TYR A 138 2.54 -6.27 23.07
C TYR A 138 1.16 -5.73 22.72
N LEU A 139 0.55 -4.94 23.58
CA LEU A 139 -0.70 -4.24 23.29
C LEU A 139 -0.50 -3.21 22.19
N ASP A 140 0.44 -2.30 22.39
CA ASP A 140 0.75 -1.23 21.44
C ASP A 140 1.21 -1.78 20.09
N GLY A 141 2.10 -2.75 20.09
CA GLY A 141 2.59 -3.41 18.89
C GLY A 141 1.48 -4.13 18.12
N THR A 142 0.48 -4.70 18.82
CA THR A 142 -0.67 -5.34 18.16
C THR A 142 -1.60 -4.32 17.54
N ILE A 143 -1.88 -3.20 18.22
CA ILE A 143 -2.69 -2.12 17.68
C ILE A 143 -2.02 -1.52 16.44
N GLN A 144 -0.72 -1.24 16.48
CA GLN A 144 0.01 -0.74 15.33
C GLN A 144 -0.03 -1.71 14.14
N ARG A 145 0.12 -3.01 14.39
CA ARG A 145 -0.02 -4.04 13.33
C ARG A 145 -1.43 -4.09 12.75
N PHE A 146 -2.45 -3.94 13.59
CA PHE A 146 -3.83 -3.83 13.14
C PHE A 146 -4.02 -2.64 12.20
N GLU A 147 -3.47 -1.47 12.51
CA GLU A 147 -3.52 -0.29 11.63
C GLU A 147 -2.91 -0.60 10.25
N PHE A 148 -1.74 -1.24 10.21
CA PHE A 148 -1.10 -1.64 8.94
C PHE A 148 -1.95 -2.64 8.16
N VAL A 149 -2.50 -3.64 8.81
CA VAL A 149 -3.37 -4.64 8.15
C VAL A 149 -4.62 -3.96 7.61
N PHE A 150 -5.24 -3.07 8.36
CA PHE A 150 -6.41 -2.31 7.91
C PHE A 150 -6.08 -1.48 6.66
N GLU A 151 -4.99 -0.70 6.69
CA GLU A 151 -4.56 0.12 5.55
C GLU A 151 -4.32 -0.71 4.29
N LEU A 152 -3.65 -1.84 4.40
CA LEU A 152 -3.39 -2.70 3.24
C LEU A 152 -4.64 -3.45 2.77
N SER A 153 -5.57 -3.78 3.68
CA SER A 153 -6.81 -4.47 3.32
C SER A 153 -7.68 -3.62 2.40
N TRP A 154 -7.94 -2.36 2.76
CA TRP A 154 -8.78 -1.52 1.92
C TRP A 154 -8.09 -1.10 0.61
N LYS A 155 -6.76 -0.94 0.62
CA LYS A 155 -5.97 -0.69 -0.60
C LYS A 155 -5.95 -1.89 -1.55
N LEU A 156 -5.93 -3.12 -1.02
CA LEU A 156 -6.09 -4.33 -1.80
C LEU A 156 -7.52 -4.43 -2.37
N MET A 157 -8.51 -4.15 -1.53
CA MET A 157 -9.93 -4.12 -1.93
C MET A 157 -10.18 -3.11 -3.04
N LYS A 158 -9.68 -1.87 -2.87
CA LYS A 158 -9.71 -0.83 -3.91
C LYS A 158 -9.06 -1.34 -5.21
N GLY A 159 -7.85 -1.89 -5.12
CA GLY A 159 -7.15 -2.40 -6.30
C GLY A 159 -7.90 -3.53 -7.01
N TYR A 160 -8.60 -4.39 -6.27
CA TYR A 160 -9.43 -5.45 -6.85
C TYR A 160 -10.68 -4.88 -7.52
N LEU A 161 -11.34 -3.89 -6.91
CA LEU A 161 -12.50 -3.22 -7.49
C LEU A 161 -12.11 -2.49 -8.79
N GLU A 162 -11.02 -1.73 -8.77
CA GLU A 162 -10.49 -1.03 -9.96
C GLU A 162 -10.10 -1.99 -11.08
N TYR A 163 -9.52 -3.15 -10.74
CA TYR A 163 -9.22 -4.21 -11.71
C TYR A 163 -10.48 -4.73 -12.42
N ASN A 164 -11.62 -4.72 -11.72
CA ASN A 164 -12.93 -5.09 -12.25
C ASN A 164 -13.72 -3.88 -12.81
N GLY A 165 -13.08 -2.72 -13.03
CA GLY A 165 -13.70 -1.54 -13.62
C GLY A 165 -14.57 -0.72 -12.67
N ILE A 166 -14.45 -0.91 -11.35
CA ILE A 166 -15.21 -0.20 -10.33
C ILE A 166 -14.29 0.81 -9.64
N GLU A 167 -14.45 2.09 -9.95
CA GLU A 167 -13.73 3.17 -9.29
C GLU A 167 -14.27 3.44 -7.89
N VAL A 168 -13.35 3.62 -6.93
CA VAL A 168 -13.65 3.96 -5.53
C VAL A 168 -12.60 4.92 -4.99
N ASN A 169 -13.04 5.91 -4.20
CA ASN A 169 -12.19 7.02 -3.77
C ASN A 169 -11.96 7.08 -2.25
N SER A 170 -12.61 6.21 -1.48
CA SER A 170 -12.48 6.17 -0.02
C SER A 170 -12.60 4.76 0.54
N PRO A 171 -12.07 4.49 1.76
CA PRO A 171 -12.25 3.20 2.42
C PRO A 171 -13.72 2.84 2.59
N ARG A 172 -14.56 3.78 3.04
CA ARG A 172 -16.00 3.56 3.26
C ARG A 172 -16.73 3.18 1.97
N GLU A 173 -16.39 3.81 0.86
CA GLU A 173 -16.93 3.48 -0.45
C GLU A 173 -16.44 2.11 -0.93
N SER A 174 -15.14 1.81 -0.74
CA SER A 174 -14.57 0.50 -1.05
C SER A 174 -15.31 -0.63 -0.34
N PHE A 175 -15.64 -0.47 0.96
CA PHE A 175 -16.38 -1.49 1.70
C PHE A 175 -17.80 -1.69 1.18
N ARG A 176 -18.49 -0.59 0.82
CA ARG A 176 -19.85 -0.67 0.24
C ARG A 176 -19.83 -1.33 -1.13
N GLN A 177 -18.89 -0.97 -1.99
CA GLN A 177 -18.77 -1.57 -3.33
C GLN A 177 -18.32 -3.03 -3.25
N ALA A 178 -17.40 -3.34 -2.32
CA ALA A 178 -16.96 -4.71 -2.09
C ALA A 178 -18.12 -5.61 -1.59
N PHE A 179 -19.00 -5.10 -0.72
CA PHE A 179 -20.20 -5.82 -0.31
C PHE A 179 -21.17 -6.03 -1.49
N LYS A 180 -21.44 -4.99 -2.29
CA LYS A 180 -22.31 -5.10 -3.48
C LYS A 180 -21.82 -6.12 -4.51
N ASN A 181 -20.50 -6.30 -4.58
CA ASN A 181 -19.85 -7.22 -5.52
C ASN A 181 -19.46 -8.56 -4.88
N SER A 182 -20.05 -8.91 -3.73
CA SER A 182 -19.85 -10.19 -3.04
C SER A 182 -18.38 -10.49 -2.70
N ILE A 183 -17.60 -9.43 -2.39
CA ILE A 183 -16.24 -9.51 -1.88
C ILE A 183 -16.26 -9.49 -0.36
N LEU A 184 -17.25 -8.84 0.23
CA LEU A 184 -17.49 -8.83 1.66
C LEU A 184 -18.90 -9.37 1.93
N ASP A 185 -19.06 -10.09 3.06
CA ASP A 185 -20.40 -10.52 3.49
C ASP A 185 -21.17 -9.39 4.16
N ASN A 186 -20.44 -8.44 4.78
CA ASN A 186 -21.04 -7.35 5.54
C ASN A 186 -20.11 -6.12 5.52
N ALA A 187 -20.57 -5.02 4.91
CA ALA A 187 -19.85 -3.75 4.90
C ALA A 187 -19.87 -3.04 6.26
N THR A 188 -20.88 -3.28 7.09
CA THR A 188 -21.06 -2.59 8.38
C THR A 188 -19.93 -2.90 9.34
N ASP A 189 -19.47 -4.15 9.40
CA ASP A 189 -18.38 -4.54 10.30
C ASP A 189 -17.04 -3.93 9.88
N TRP A 190 -16.82 -3.78 8.58
CA TRP A 190 -15.64 -3.07 8.06
C TRP A 190 -15.69 -1.56 8.32
N ILE A 191 -16.89 -0.96 8.31
CA ILE A 191 -17.07 0.45 8.70
C ILE A 191 -16.81 0.63 10.18
N LYS A 192 -17.29 -0.25 11.06
CA LYS A 192 -16.97 -0.24 12.50
C LYS A 192 -15.47 -0.40 12.74
N MET A 193 -14.83 -1.34 12.03
CA MET A 193 -13.39 -1.53 12.10
C MET A 193 -12.63 -0.25 11.70
N MET A 194 -13.09 0.46 10.67
CA MET A 194 -12.53 1.76 10.27
C MET A 194 -12.69 2.81 11.37
N GLU A 195 -13.84 2.86 12.01
CA GLU A 195 -14.11 3.79 13.12
C GLU A 195 -13.21 3.48 14.34
N ASP A 196 -13.04 2.21 14.68
CA ASP A 196 -12.12 1.80 15.75
C ASP A 196 -10.66 2.08 15.36
N ARG A 197 -10.26 1.86 14.10
CA ARG A 197 -8.93 2.25 13.62
C ARG A 197 -8.69 3.76 13.74
N ASN A 198 -9.68 4.59 13.48
CA ASN A 198 -9.52 6.02 13.67
C ASN A 198 -9.38 6.42 15.15
N ARG A 199 -9.95 5.65 16.07
CA ARG A 199 -9.79 5.82 17.53
C ARG A 199 -8.39 5.43 18.02
N THR A 200 -7.63 4.62 17.28
CA THR A 200 -6.27 4.24 17.68
C THR A 200 -5.29 5.41 17.73
N SER A 201 -5.58 6.54 17.07
CA SER A 201 -4.79 7.78 17.23
C SER A 201 -4.86 8.40 18.65
N HIS A 202 -5.72 7.89 19.51
CA HIS A 202 -5.92 8.30 20.90
C HIS A 202 -5.57 7.19 21.90
N THR A 203 -4.65 6.29 21.57
CA THR A 203 -4.27 5.11 22.38
C THR A 203 -3.52 5.44 23.69
N TYR A 204 -3.24 6.72 23.99
CA TYR A 204 -2.85 7.11 25.34
C TYR A 204 -3.94 6.81 26.40
N ASN A 205 -5.17 6.49 25.98
CA ASN A 205 -6.21 5.96 26.86
C ASN A 205 -6.16 4.42 26.82
N LEU A 206 -5.64 3.82 27.88
CA LEU A 206 -5.49 2.38 28.03
C LEU A 206 -6.82 1.61 27.88
N ASP A 207 -7.92 2.13 28.39
CA ASP A 207 -9.24 1.47 28.28
C ASP A 207 -9.65 1.34 26.81
N THR A 208 -9.42 2.38 26.01
CA THR A 208 -9.69 2.34 24.56
C THR A 208 -8.78 1.35 23.85
N ALA A 209 -7.50 1.28 24.24
CA ALA A 209 -6.54 0.35 23.66
C ALA A 209 -6.97 -1.11 23.92
N TRP A 210 -7.36 -1.43 25.16
CA TRP A 210 -7.85 -2.76 25.52
C TRP A 210 -9.18 -3.14 24.85
N GLU A 211 -10.11 -2.17 24.73
CA GLU A 211 -11.36 -2.40 23.99
C GLU A 211 -11.08 -2.78 22.54
N ILE A 212 -10.22 -2.01 21.87
CA ILE A 212 -9.86 -2.24 20.45
C ILE A 212 -9.09 -3.56 20.31
N TYR A 213 -8.13 -3.85 21.20
CA TYR A 213 -7.41 -5.13 21.20
C TYR A 213 -8.38 -6.32 21.32
N GLY A 214 -9.37 -6.23 22.20
CA GLY A 214 -10.40 -7.26 22.34
C GLY A 214 -11.12 -7.53 21.02
N LYS A 215 -11.56 -6.47 20.32
CA LYS A 215 -12.22 -6.58 19.02
C LYS A 215 -11.30 -7.12 17.92
N ILE A 216 -10.02 -6.72 17.93
CA ILE A 216 -9.03 -7.27 16.98
C ILE A 216 -8.95 -8.78 17.14
N LYS A 217 -8.87 -9.25 18.39
CA LYS A 217 -8.69 -10.66 18.72
C LYS A 217 -9.95 -11.50 18.48
N SER A 218 -11.15 -10.96 18.79
CA SER A 218 -12.41 -11.69 18.66
C SER A 218 -13.02 -11.64 17.27
N ASP A 219 -12.85 -10.51 16.55
CA ASP A 219 -13.63 -10.25 15.34
C ASP A 219 -12.78 -9.88 14.12
N TYR A 220 -11.93 -8.84 14.23
CA TYR A 220 -11.29 -8.25 13.07
C TYR A 220 -10.27 -9.17 12.40
N ILE A 221 -9.53 -9.96 13.16
CA ILE A 221 -8.58 -10.93 12.60
C ILE A 221 -9.29 -11.94 11.68
N TYR A 222 -10.50 -12.36 12.02
CA TYR A 222 -11.29 -13.30 11.22
C TYR A 222 -11.83 -12.65 9.95
N LEU A 223 -12.26 -11.38 10.02
CA LEU A 223 -12.69 -10.63 8.85
C LEU A 223 -11.54 -10.46 7.84
N PHE A 224 -10.33 -10.13 8.31
CA PHE A 224 -9.15 -10.05 7.47
C PHE A 224 -8.77 -11.38 6.84
N LYS A 225 -8.77 -12.47 7.62
CA LYS A 225 -8.46 -13.81 7.10
C LYS A 225 -9.47 -14.24 6.04
N LYS A 226 -10.76 -14.03 6.29
CA LYS A 226 -11.82 -14.35 5.34
C LYS A 226 -11.69 -13.56 4.05
N PHE A 227 -11.42 -12.27 4.16
CA PHE A 227 -11.18 -11.40 3.00
C PHE A 227 -9.94 -11.86 2.20
N TYR A 228 -8.83 -12.19 2.88
CA TYR A 228 -7.63 -12.72 2.24
C TYR A 228 -7.91 -13.96 1.42
N GLU A 229 -8.55 -14.98 2.01
CA GLU A 229 -8.85 -16.24 1.32
C GLU A 229 -9.77 -16.02 0.12
N LEU A 230 -10.77 -15.15 0.25
CA LEU A 230 -11.67 -14.83 -0.85
C LEU A 230 -10.94 -14.13 -2.01
N ILE A 231 -10.12 -13.11 -1.73
CA ILE A 231 -9.38 -12.41 -2.79
C ILE A 231 -8.35 -13.34 -3.42
N LYS A 232 -7.65 -14.16 -2.62
CA LYS A 232 -6.71 -15.17 -3.11
C LYS A 232 -7.38 -16.11 -4.12
N SER A 233 -8.56 -16.64 -3.79
CA SER A 233 -9.29 -17.55 -4.68
C SER A 233 -9.78 -16.91 -6.00
N LYS A 234 -9.84 -15.57 -6.05
CA LYS A 234 -10.28 -14.81 -7.25
C LYS A 234 -9.11 -14.34 -8.13
N ILE A 235 -7.88 -14.35 -7.61
CA ILE A 235 -6.68 -13.82 -8.30
C ILE A 235 -5.73 -14.97 -8.71
N ILE A 236 -5.74 -16.08 -7.99
CA ILE A 236 -4.90 -17.26 -8.20
C ILE A 236 -5.75 -18.40 -8.75
#